data_276ce34aea36da5e0f10e1edf9e088b4
#
_entry.id   276ce34aea36da5e0f10e1edf9e088b4
#
_cell.length_a   1.000
_cell.length_b   1.000
_cell.length_c   1.000
_cell.angle_alpha   90.00
_cell.angle_beta   90.00
_cell.angle_gamma   90.00
#
_symmetry.space_group_name_H-M   'P 1'
#
loop_
_entity.id
_entity.type
_entity.pdbx_description
1 polymer ?
#
loop_
_entity_poly.entity_id
_entity_poly.type
_entity_poly.pdbx_seq_one_letter_code
_entity_poly.pdbx_strand_id
1 'polypeptide(L)'
;SGIAGGLNPKLHIDDVVIGKRLRYLDTDTALIAESAPGLEEFGSTPALVDIAADVLAERGFVNASTNAAASNEGAKQFLVGTIATGNRFVTGAAMRNDAIEATHADCVGMEGAAIAHVATKNGVDCLVLRAISDNCDEAYDAICDREFDLFEYARTASGITLDIVRRIAAI
;
A
#
# COMPACT_ATOMS: atom_id res chain seq x y z
N SER A 1 -8.35 2.46 -2.85
CA SER A 1 -8.17 1.63 -1.65
C SER A 1 -8.30 0.15 -1.98
N GLY A 2 -7.54 -0.72 -1.33
CA GLY A 2 -7.56 -2.17 -1.57
C GLY A 2 -6.71 -2.91 -0.54
N ILE A 3 -6.52 -4.22 -0.73
CA ILE A 3 -5.66 -5.08 0.09
C ILE A 3 -4.31 -5.32 -0.58
N ALA A 4 -3.32 -5.76 0.19
CA ALA A 4 -1.99 -6.13 -0.29
C ALA A 4 -1.32 -7.10 0.67
N GLY A 5 -0.40 -7.91 0.16
CA GLY A 5 0.50 -8.70 0.98
C GLY A 5 1.62 -7.87 1.56
N GLY A 6 1.93 -8.08 2.85
CA GLY A 6 2.97 -7.36 3.57
C GLY A 6 4.37 -7.86 3.22
N LEU A 7 5.27 -6.95 2.87
CA LEU A 7 6.69 -7.24 2.62
C LEU A 7 7.58 -6.73 3.77
N ASN A 8 7.22 -5.60 4.36
CA ASN A 8 7.94 -5.03 5.50
C ASN A 8 7.60 -5.80 6.78
N PRO A 9 8.59 -6.36 7.50
CA PRO A 9 8.35 -7.19 8.70
C PRO A 9 7.77 -6.42 9.90
N LYS A 10 7.70 -5.08 9.83
CA LYS A 10 7.06 -4.25 10.87
C LYS A 10 5.55 -4.15 10.69
N LEU A 11 5.03 -4.58 9.55
CA LEU A 11 3.60 -4.52 9.24
C LEU A 11 2.92 -5.82 9.62
N HIS A 12 1.72 -5.70 10.15
CA HIS A 12 0.86 -6.80 10.53
C HIS A 12 -0.44 -6.76 9.73
N ILE A 13 -1.21 -7.81 9.78
CA ILE A 13 -2.55 -7.86 9.20
C ILE A 13 -3.39 -6.70 9.77
N ASP A 14 -4.19 -6.05 8.92
CA ASP A 14 -4.98 -4.86 9.19
C ASP A 14 -4.20 -3.53 9.28
N ASP A 15 -2.88 -3.52 9.25
CA ASP A 15 -2.12 -2.29 9.08
C ASP A 15 -2.34 -1.68 7.69
N VAL A 16 -2.12 -0.38 7.56
CA VAL A 16 -2.35 0.35 6.30
C VAL A 16 -1.06 0.93 5.75
N VAL A 17 -0.79 0.72 4.46
CA VAL A 17 0.27 1.41 3.73
C VAL A 17 -0.34 2.53 2.90
N ILE A 18 0.12 3.76 3.11
CA ILE A 18 -0.13 4.91 2.25
C ILE A 18 0.98 4.92 1.18
N GLY A 19 0.61 4.70 -0.06
CA GLY A 19 1.54 4.58 -1.17
C GLY A 19 2.14 5.92 -1.58
N LYS A 20 3.18 6.37 -0.89
CA LYS A 20 3.96 7.52 -1.33
C LYS A 20 4.67 7.25 -2.64
N ARG A 21 5.17 6.03 -2.82
CA ARG A 21 5.82 5.52 -4.04
C ARG A 21 5.12 4.26 -4.51
N LEU A 22 5.02 4.13 -5.82
CA LEU A 22 4.32 3.04 -6.49
C LEU A 22 5.22 2.52 -7.61
N ARG A 23 5.57 1.23 -7.55
CA ARG A 23 6.52 0.59 -8.47
C ARG A 23 5.90 -0.64 -9.10
N TYR A 24 6.21 -0.87 -10.38
CA TYR A 24 5.91 -2.16 -10.99
C TYR A 24 6.91 -3.23 -10.54
N LEU A 25 6.40 -4.44 -10.31
CA LEU A 25 7.19 -5.60 -9.91
C LEU A 25 7.72 -6.39 -11.12
N ASP A 26 6.88 -6.56 -12.12
CA ASP A 26 7.09 -7.48 -13.25
C ASP A 26 7.00 -6.79 -14.62
N THR A 27 7.08 -5.46 -14.64
CA THR A 27 7.14 -4.66 -15.87
C THR A 27 8.54 -4.06 -16.00
N ASP A 28 9.15 -4.21 -17.17
CA ASP A 28 10.43 -3.55 -17.47
C ASP A 28 10.21 -2.04 -17.66
N THR A 29 10.37 -1.32 -16.56
CA THR A 29 10.20 0.14 -16.54
C THR A 29 11.41 0.87 -17.11
N ALA A 30 12.56 0.20 -17.28
CA ALA A 30 13.75 0.81 -17.89
C ALA A 30 13.49 1.23 -19.35
N LEU A 31 12.75 0.42 -20.11
CA LEU A 31 12.34 0.78 -21.47
C LEU A 31 11.38 1.98 -21.50
N ILE A 32 10.54 2.13 -20.49
CA ILE A 32 9.67 3.29 -20.34
C ILE A 32 10.51 4.53 -20.02
N ALA A 33 11.49 4.39 -19.12
CA ALA A 33 12.37 5.47 -18.70
C ALA A 33 13.26 6.00 -19.83
N GLU A 34 13.68 5.18 -20.78
CA GLU A 34 14.44 5.62 -21.97
C GLU A 34 13.68 6.66 -22.79
N SER A 35 12.37 6.49 -22.91
CA SER A 35 11.51 7.42 -23.66
C SER A 35 10.89 8.53 -22.80
N ALA A 36 10.78 8.31 -21.49
CA ALA A 36 10.19 9.25 -20.54
C ALA A 36 10.87 9.09 -19.17
N PRO A 37 12.02 9.71 -18.92
CA PRO A 37 12.75 9.61 -17.66
C PRO A 37 11.86 9.99 -16.45
N GLY A 38 11.96 9.23 -15.36
CA GLY A 38 11.17 9.41 -14.14
C GLY A 38 9.86 8.60 -14.10
N LEU A 39 9.59 7.77 -15.13
CA LEU A 39 8.44 6.87 -15.14
C LEU A 39 8.73 5.46 -14.63
N GLU A 40 9.85 5.25 -13.98
CA GLU A 40 10.18 4.01 -13.25
C GLU A 40 9.39 3.91 -11.94
N GLU A 41 8.96 5.06 -11.43
CA GLU A 41 8.25 5.18 -10.17
C GLU A 41 7.15 6.23 -10.30
N PHE A 42 6.00 5.92 -9.74
CA PHE A 42 4.87 6.84 -9.66
C PHE A 42 4.63 7.21 -8.20
N GLY A 43 3.89 8.28 -7.94
CA GLY A 43 3.58 8.71 -6.59
C GLY A 43 2.12 9.04 -6.40
N SER A 44 1.65 8.88 -5.17
CA SER A 44 0.45 9.57 -4.74
C SER A 44 0.74 11.07 -4.59
N THR A 45 -0.27 11.90 -4.79
CA THR A 45 -0.18 13.35 -4.60
C THR A 45 0.19 13.67 -3.15
N PRO A 46 1.29 14.42 -2.90
CA PRO A 46 1.80 14.62 -1.53
C PRO A 46 0.76 15.16 -0.55
N ALA A 47 -0.04 16.13 -0.95
CA ALA A 47 -1.10 16.69 -0.08
C ALA A 47 -2.15 15.64 0.31
N LEU A 48 -2.47 14.69 -0.60
CA LEU A 48 -3.39 13.60 -0.29
C LEU A 48 -2.77 12.55 0.63
N VAL A 49 -1.45 12.34 0.55
CA VAL A 49 -0.71 11.47 1.48
C VAL A 49 -0.77 12.04 2.89
N ASP A 50 -0.56 13.34 3.05
CA ASP A 50 -0.61 14.02 4.36
C ASP A 50 -2.03 13.94 4.95
N ILE A 51 -3.05 14.24 4.16
CA ILE A 51 -4.46 14.11 4.58
C ILE A 51 -4.78 12.67 5.02
N ALA A 52 -4.31 11.67 4.29
CA ALA A 52 -4.55 10.28 4.64
C ALA A 52 -3.85 9.89 5.96
N ALA A 53 -2.63 10.37 6.18
CA ALA A 53 -1.89 10.15 7.41
C ALA A 53 -2.62 10.77 8.62
N ASP A 54 -3.11 12.00 8.49
CA ASP A 54 -3.88 12.67 9.53
C ASP A 54 -5.18 11.92 9.85
N VAL A 55 -5.94 11.52 8.83
CA VAL A 55 -7.19 10.76 9.00
C VAL A 55 -6.93 9.42 9.70
N LEU A 56 -5.86 8.70 9.33
CA LEU A 56 -5.52 7.43 9.98
C LEU A 56 -5.11 7.65 11.44
N ALA A 57 -4.33 8.68 11.74
CA ALA A 57 -3.96 9.04 13.11
C ALA A 57 -5.19 9.39 13.97
N GLU A 58 -6.14 10.17 13.45
CA GLU A 58 -7.41 10.50 14.11
C GLU A 58 -8.30 9.26 14.37
N ARG A 59 -8.17 8.24 13.53
CA ARG A 59 -8.85 6.94 13.70
C ARG A 59 -8.11 6.00 14.67
N GLY A 60 -7.01 6.45 15.28
CA GLY A 60 -6.26 5.70 16.27
C GLY A 60 -5.17 4.78 15.70
N PHE A 61 -4.88 4.87 14.39
CA PHE A 61 -3.72 4.18 13.83
C PHE A 61 -2.43 4.87 14.25
N VAL A 62 -1.41 4.10 14.58
CA VAL A 62 -0.10 4.60 14.98
C VAL A 62 0.85 4.59 13.78
N ASN A 63 1.61 5.66 13.57
CA ASN A 63 2.59 5.71 12.50
C ASN A 63 3.76 4.75 12.79
N ALA A 64 3.93 3.71 11.99
CA ALA A 64 4.95 2.68 12.13
C ALA A 64 6.40 3.20 12.01
N SER A 65 6.60 4.40 11.45
CA SER A 65 7.91 5.03 11.34
C SER A 65 8.34 5.75 12.62
N THR A 66 7.46 5.87 13.61
CA THR A 66 7.76 6.54 14.88
C THR A 66 8.07 5.54 15.98
N ASN A 67 8.82 5.98 17.01
CA ASN A 67 9.10 5.16 18.19
C ASN A 67 7.84 4.80 19.00
N ALA A 68 6.73 5.49 18.77
CA ALA A 68 5.44 5.21 19.40
C ALA A 68 4.86 3.86 18.95
N ALA A 69 5.23 3.36 17.76
CA ALA A 69 4.83 2.04 17.29
C ALA A 69 5.37 0.90 18.18
N ALA A 70 6.56 1.06 18.75
CA ALA A 70 7.19 0.05 19.61
C ALA A 70 6.54 -0.08 21.00
N SER A 71 5.73 0.87 21.42
CA SER A 71 5.13 0.92 22.76
C SER A 71 3.65 0.54 22.82
N ASN A 72 2.99 0.34 21.66
CA ASN A 72 1.57 0.03 21.56
C ASN A 72 1.36 -1.37 20.97
N GLU A 73 1.64 -2.42 21.74
CA GLU A 73 1.30 -3.79 21.33
C GLU A 73 -0.20 -3.90 21.01
N GLY A 74 -0.51 -4.36 19.79
CA GLY A 74 -1.88 -4.61 19.32
C GLY A 74 -2.60 -3.39 18.72
N ALA A 75 -1.98 -2.20 18.66
CA ALA A 75 -2.57 -1.07 17.93
C ALA A 75 -2.37 -1.25 16.43
N LYS A 76 -3.42 -1.01 15.64
CA LYS A 76 -3.30 -0.93 14.16
C LYS A 76 -2.36 0.20 13.79
N GLN A 77 -1.53 -0.02 12.79
CA GLN A 77 -0.50 0.92 12.38
C GLN A 77 -0.74 1.40 10.94
N PHE A 78 -0.13 2.52 10.60
CA PHE A 78 0.02 2.92 9.20
C PHE A 78 1.48 3.27 8.88
N LEU A 79 1.85 3.07 7.64
CA LEU A 79 3.17 3.41 7.09
C LEU A 79 3.01 4.22 5.81
N VAL A 80 3.72 5.34 5.71
CA VAL A 80 3.88 6.07 4.44
C VAL A 80 5.08 5.44 3.72
N GLY A 81 4.82 4.64 2.70
CA GLY A 81 5.82 3.76 2.14
C GLY A 81 5.70 3.52 0.63
N THR A 82 6.32 2.44 0.18
CA THR A 82 6.34 1.99 -1.21
C THR A 82 5.40 0.80 -1.40
N ILE A 83 4.57 0.85 -2.44
CA ILE A 83 3.68 -0.24 -2.84
C ILE A 83 4.16 -0.80 -4.17
N ALA A 84 4.46 -2.10 -4.22
CA ALA A 84 4.72 -2.81 -5.46
C ALA A 84 3.40 -3.25 -6.12
N THR A 85 3.43 -3.37 -7.45
CA THR A 85 2.29 -3.82 -8.26
C THR A 85 2.76 -4.82 -9.30
N GLY A 86 2.19 -6.02 -9.28
CA GLY A 86 2.50 -7.08 -10.22
C GLY A 86 1.28 -7.91 -10.60
N ASN A 87 1.45 -8.77 -11.61
CA ASN A 87 0.39 -9.66 -12.09
C ASN A 87 0.44 -11.05 -11.44
N ARG A 88 1.35 -11.25 -10.50
CA ARG A 88 1.49 -12.50 -9.75
C ARG A 88 1.05 -12.32 -8.31
N PHE A 89 0.36 -13.30 -7.79
CA PHE A 89 0.09 -13.38 -6.37
C PHE A 89 1.39 -13.79 -5.65
N VAL A 90 1.98 -12.88 -4.88
CA VAL A 90 3.25 -13.11 -4.19
C VAL A 90 2.99 -13.95 -2.95
N THR A 91 3.56 -15.16 -2.91
CA THR A 91 3.37 -16.13 -1.84
C THR A 91 4.63 -16.97 -1.63
N GLY A 92 4.94 -17.26 -0.37
CA GLY A 92 6.15 -17.98 0.03
C GLY A 92 7.43 -17.15 0.00
N ALA A 93 8.39 -17.55 0.80
CA ALA A 93 9.61 -16.79 1.09
C ALA A 93 10.42 -16.38 -0.15
N ALA A 94 10.49 -17.25 -1.17
CA ALA A 94 11.27 -16.95 -2.38
C ALA A 94 10.65 -15.79 -3.16
N MET A 95 9.36 -15.86 -3.50
CA MET A 95 8.69 -14.77 -4.23
C MET A 95 8.65 -13.47 -3.43
N ARG A 96 8.49 -13.57 -2.11
CA ARG A 96 8.53 -12.42 -1.21
C ARG A 96 9.89 -11.73 -1.27
N ASN A 97 10.98 -12.49 -1.17
CA ASN A 97 12.33 -11.93 -1.22
C ASN A 97 12.63 -11.30 -2.60
N ASP A 98 12.25 -11.97 -3.69
CA ASP A 98 12.38 -11.43 -5.05
C ASP A 98 11.64 -10.10 -5.20
N ALA A 99 10.43 -10.00 -4.66
CA ALA A 99 9.64 -8.76 -4.69
C ALA A 99 10.30 -7.62 -3.89
N ILE A 100 10.86 -7.93 -2.71
CA ILE A 100 11.59 -6.96 -1.89
C ILE A 100 12.85 -6.49 -2.63
N GLU A 101 13.63 -7.40 -3.18
CA GLU A 101 14.87 -7.08 -3.88
C GLU A 101 14.61 -6.21 -5.12
N ALA A 102 13.59 -6.56 -5.90
CA ALA A 102 13.25 -5.84 -7.12
C ALA A 102 12.68 -4.45 -6.89
N THR A 103 11.92 -4.25 -5.81
CA THR A 103 11.11 -3.02 -5.65
C THR A 103 11.42 -2.22 -4.39
N HIS A 104 12.05 -2.81 -3.39
CA HIS A 104 12.21 -2.25 -2.03
C HIS A 104 10.86 -1.78 -1.44
N ALA A 105 9.78 -2.50 -1.76
CA ALA A 105 8.44 -2.13 -1.35
C ALA A 105 8.10 -2.64 0.05
N ASP A 106 7.16 -1.96 0.70
CA ASP A 106 6.62 -2.30 2.01
C ASP A 106 5.46 -3.29 1.91
N CYS A 107 4.74 -3.26 0.79
CA CYS A 107 3.69 -4.23 0.48
C CYS A 107 3.53 -4.41 -1.04
N VAL A 108 2.84 -5.47 -1.46
CA VAL A 108 2.59 -5.79 -2.87
C VAL A 108 1.11 -6.05 -3.12
N GLY A 109 0.57 -5.38 -4.14
CA GLY A 109 -0.78 -5.57 -4.66
C GLY A 109 -0.75 -5.72 -6.18
N MET A 110 -1.89 -5.54 -6.83
CA MET A 110 -2.02 -5.84 -8.26
C MET A 110 -2.44 -4.65 -9.13
N GLU A 111 -2.80 -3.48 -8.58
CA GLU A 111 -3.38 -2.36 -9.35
C GLU A 111 -2.73 -1.00 -9.09
N GLY A 112 -2.08 -0.81 -7.94
CA GLY A 112 -1.72 0.52 -7.43
C GLY A 112 -0.85 1.35 -8.37
N ALA A 113 0.23 0.78 -8.91
CA ALA A 113 1.11 1.48 -9.82
C ALA A 113 0.43 1.78 -11.16
N ALA A 114 -0.44 0.88 -11.65
CA ALA A 114 -1.17 1.12 -12.89
C ALA A 114 -2.14 2.31 -12.76
N ILE A 115 -2.83 2.43 -11.63
CA ILE A 115 -3.71 3.56 -11.33
C ILE A 115 -2.90 4.87 -11.28
N ALA A 116 -1.80 4.88 -10.52
CA ALA A 116 -0.95 6.06 -10.38
C ALA A 116 -0.29 6.45 -11.71
N HIS A 117 0.12 5.48 -12.53
CA HIS A 117 0.65 5.71 -13.86
C HIS A 117 -0.36 6.46 -14.75
N VAL A 118 -1.59 5.97 -14.81
CA VAL A 118 -2.65 6.62 -15.59
C VAL A 118 -2.94 8.03 -15.05
N ALA A 119 -3.04 8.19 -13.73
CA ALA A 119 -3.26 9.48 -13.10
C ALA A 119 -2.16 10.48 -13.44
N THR A 120 -0.89 10.07 -13.32
CA THR A 120 0.29 10.89 -13.68
C THR A 120 0.26 11.31 -15.14
N LYS A 121 -0.04 10.39 -16.07
CA LYS A 121 -0.15 10.69 -17.50
C LYS A 121 -1.24 11.70 -17.85
N ASN A 122 -2.28 11.78 -17.04
CA ASN A 122 -3.41 12.67 -17.26
C ASN A 122 -3.40 13.92 -16.36
N GLY A 123 -2.36 14.12 -15.55
CA GLY A 123 -2.28 15.26 -14.63
C GLY A 123 -3.38 15.26 -13.56
N VAL A 124 -3.82 14.08 -13.13
CA VAL A 124 -4.88 13.90 -12.13
C VAL A 124 -4.27 13.51 -10.80
N ASP A 125 -4.73 14.12 -9.72
CA ASP A 125 -4.35 13.76 -8.36
C ASP A 125 -4.73 12.31 -8.03
N CYS A 126 -3.84 11.61 -7.34
CA CYS A 126 -4.00 10.21 -7.02
C CYS A 126 -3.56 9.92 -5.58
N LEU A 127 -4.30 9.03 -4.93
CA LEU A 127 -3.94 8.45 -3.63
C LEU A 127 -4.17 6.94 -3.67
N VAL A 128 -3.18 6.18 -3.29
CA VAL A 128 -3.27 4.71 -3.18
C VAL A 128 -3.07 4.29 -1.74
N LEU A 129 -4.05 3.55 -1.22
CA LEU A 129 -4.03 2.96 0.12
C LEU A 129 -4.14 1.44 0.00
N ARG A 130 -3.40 0.71 0.83
CA ARG A 130 -3.50 -0.75 0.94
C ARG A 130 -3.52 -1.17 2.40
N ALA A 131 -4.51 -1.99 2.77
CA ALA A 131 -4.46 -2.70 4.05
C ALA A 131 -3.78 -4.05 3.86
N ILE A 132 -3.03 -4.47 4.86
CA ILE A 132 -2.30 -5.73 4.83
C ILE A 132 -3.26 -6.88 5.10
N SER A 133 -3.36 -7.81 4.15
CA SER A 133 -4.19 -9.02 4.24
C SER A 133 -3.41 -10.26 4.70
N ASP A 134 -2.12 -10.30 4.40
CA ASP A 134 -1.21 -11.41 4.67
C ASP A 134 0.25 -10.91 4.66
N ASN A 135 1.20 -11.75 5.01
CA ASN A 135 2.63 -11.40 5.05
C ASN A 135 3.44 -11.94 3.87
N CYS A 136 2.80 -12.49 2.85
CA CYS A 136 3.44 -13.12 1.69
C CYS A 136 4.41 -14.28 2.00
N ASP A 137 4.49 -14.75 3.23
CA ASP A 137 5.43 -15.80 3.68
C ASP A 137 4.78 -17.19 3.77
N GLU A 138 3.46 -17.25 3.73
CA GLU A 138 2.68 -18.47 3.78
C GLU A 138 2.46 -19.08 2.39
N ALA A 139 2.16 -20.37 2.34
CA ALA A 139 1.68 -21.01 1.14
C ALA A 139 0.29 -20.51 0.78
N TYR A 140 -0.02 -20.45 -0.52
CA TYR A 140 -1.31 -19.97 -1.03
C TYR A 140 -2.51 -20.64 -0.36
N ASP A 141 -2.46 -21.97 -0.17
CA ASP A 141 -3.55 -22.72 0.45
C ASP A 141 -3.78 -22.28 1.90
N ALA A 142 -2.73 -22.00 2.67
CA ALA A 142 -2.84 -21.52 4.04
C ALA A 142 -3.46 -20.10 4.12
N ILE A 143 -3.20 -19.27 3.13
CA ILE A 143 -3.84 -17.94 3.02
C ILE A 143 -5.34 -18.09 2.71
N CYS A 144 -5.69 -19.00 1.79
CA CYS A 144 -7.08 -19.26 1.43
C CYS A 144 -7.90 -19.87 2.56
N ASP A 145 -7.28 -20.66 3.42
CA ASP A 145 -7.93 -21.30 4.57
C ASP A 145 -8.16 -20.33 5.75
N ARG A 146 -7.53 -19.15 5.71
CA ARG A 146 -7.70 -18.14 6.74
C ARG A 146 -9.05 -17.43 6.56
N GLU A 147 -9.83 -17.33 7.61
CA GLU A 147 -11.02 -16.48 7.65
C GLU A 147 -10.61 -15.00 7.62
N PHE A 148 -10.48 -14.43 6.41
CA PHE A 148 -10.35 -13.00 6.22
C PHE A 148 -11.74 -12.38 6.10
N ASP A 149 -12.12 -11.55 7.05
CA ASP A 149 -13.41 -10.84 6.99
C ASP A 149 -13.35 -9.69 5.99
N LEU A 150 -13.64 -10.03 4.73
CA LEU A 150 -13.71 -9.07 3.64
C LEU A 150 -14.74 -7.96 3.88
N PHE A 151 -15.82 -8.24 4.60
CA PHE A 151 -16.85 -7.24 4.89
C PHE A 151 -16.40 -6.24 5.95
N GLU A 152 -15.72 -6.70 7.00
CA GLU A 152 -15.12 -5.81 7.99
C GLU A 152 -14.04 -4.94 7.37
N TYR A 153 -13.17 -5.53 6.55
CA TYR A 153 -12.18 -4.79 5.79
C TYR A 153 -12.83 -3.72 4.90
N ALA A 154 -13.81 -4.10 4.08
CA ALA A 154 -14.48 -3.17 3.17
C ALA A 154 -15.16 -2.01 3.92
N ARG A 155 -15.74 -2.27 5.08
CA ARG A 155 -16.35 -1.26 5.96
C ARG A 155 -15.29 -0.28 6.47
N THR A 156 -14.18 -0.78 6.98
CA THR A 156 -13.06 0.03 7.49
C THR A 156 -12.45 0.88 6.37
N ALA A 157 -12.15 0.27 5.23
CA ALA A 157 -11.57 0.95 4.07
C ALA A 157 -12.50 2.03 3.50
N SER A 158 -13.81 1.73 3.42
CA SER A 158 -14.81 2.71 2.98
C SER A 158 -14.92 3.88 3.94
N GLY A 159 -14.90 3.62 5.25
CA GLY A 159 -14.90 4.66 6.27
C GLY A 159 -13.69 5.58 6.18
N ILE A 160 -12.48 5.02 6.05
CA ILE A 160 -11.24 5.78 5.87
C ILE A 160 -11.32 6.63 4.59
N THR A 161 -11.73 6.02 3.48
CA THR A 161 -11.86 6.72 2.18
C THR A 161 -12.86 7.87 2.27
N LEU A 162 -14.00 7.67 2.92
CA LEU A 162 -15.04 8.70 3.08
C LEU A 162 -14.52 9.89 3.90
N ASP A 163 -13.78 9.64 4.98
CA ASP A 163 -13.24 10.72 5.80
C ASP A 163 -12.15 11.51 5.08
N ILE A 164 -11.31 10.83 4.27
CA ILE A 164 -10.35 11.49 3.39
C ILE A 164 -11.07 12.40 2.38
N VAL A 165 -12.12 11.89 1.71
CA VAL A 165 -12.90 12.67 0.73
C VAL A 165 -13.57 13.87 1.41
N ARG A 166 -14.13 13.72 2.60
CA ARG A 166 -14.69 14.82 3.37
C ARG A 166 -13.67 15.88 3.72
N ARG A 167 -12.46 15.46 4.09
CA ARG A 167 -11.35 16.36 4.42
C ARG A 167 -10.90 17.15 3.18
N ILE A 168 -10.79 16.49 2.03
CA ILE A 168 -10.47 17.14 0.74
C ILE A 168 -11.54 18.17 0.37
N ALA A 169 -12.82 17.84 0.55
CA ALA A 169 -13.93 18.73 0.21
C ALA A 169 -14.05 19.96 1.15
N ALA A 170 -13.35 19.96 2.28
CA ALA A 170 -13.37 21.05 3.25
C ALA A 170 -12.19 22.06 3.08
N ILE A 171 -11.30 21.82 2.13
CA ILE A 171 -10.16 22.69 1.77
C ILE A 171 -10.53 23.56 0.58
#